data_8b561588f130dadf9a3463577f155ed0
#
_entry.id   8b561588f130dadf9a3463577f155ed0
#
_cell.length_a   1.000
_cell.length_b   1.000
_cell.length_c   1.000
_cell.angle_alpha   90.00
_cell.angle_beta   90.00
_cell.angle_gamma   90.00
#
_symmetry.space_group_name_H-M   'P 1'
#
loop_
_entity.id
_entity.type
_entity.pdbx_description
1 polymer ?
#
loop_
_entity_poly.entity_id
_entity_poly.type
_entity_poly.pdbx_seq_one_letter_code
_entity_poly.pdbx_strand_id
1 'polypeptide(L)'
;MVIDAGSSGTRLTLYAPGSDLTASRIFRAPLTTPGLSSFVDNPGDAGPQSVTPLLDALRDQLVTTGISPSDVPIALLATAGVRLLKQTDPAAVRAIFASTQAAITASGMPLRTNAILPDVREAALAWVDANALSGTLDDTAPRVGIIEVGGASAQVAFHSPRPRGPGVVQVRVDGRVLHTVAVSYLGLGSNETRSAMQTRLNGGKPCFPNNATGVNPKFYLAASQRRVASDRADFRGSPCGRTYAAVISDVATTVKEPRIRPQRLGSLPGFSRANFIGLGGVTFAYTDFAIPTTADPRRAL
;
A
#
# COMPACT_ATOMS: atom_id res chain seq x y z
N MET A 1 0.21 -6.54 -18.22
CA MET A 1 0.90 -6.98 -16.99
C MET A 1 1.20 -5.80 -16.10
N VAL A 2 1.20 -6.01 -14.79
CA VAL A 2 1.51 -4.97 -13.80
C VAL A 2 2.65 -5.44 -12.89
N ILE A 3 3.64 -4.57 -12.70
CA ILE A 3 4.66 -4.70 -11.66
C ILE A 3 4.33 -3.67 -10.58
N ASP A 4 3.92 -4.14 -9.41
CA ASP A 4 3.70 -3.36 -8.21
C ASP A 4 5.00 -3.32 -7.40
N ALA A 5 5.63 -2.15 -7.37
CA ALA A 5 6.86 -1.91 -6.62
C ALA A 5 6.54 -1.24 -5.28
N GLY A 6 6.15 -2.08 -4.33
CA GLY A 6 5.84 -1.66 -2.96
C GLY A 6 7.07 -1.31 -2.12
N SER A 7 6.84 -0.76 -0.93
CA SER A 7 7.92 -0.36 -0.01
C SER A 7 8.72 -1.54 0.57
N SER A 8 8.11 -2.72 0.66
CA SER A 8 8.75 -3.92 1.24
C SER A 8 9.16 -4.95 0.20
N GLY A 9 8.78 -4.78 -1.06
CA GLY A 9 9.11 -5.70 -2.14
C GLY A 9 8.35 -5.41 -3.41
N THR A 10 8.74 -6.11 -4.49
CA THR A 10 8.18 -5.93 -5.84
C THR A 10 7.43 -7.19 -6.26
N ARG A 11 6.28 -7.01 -6.88
CA ARG A 11 5.38 -8.10 -7.32
C ARG A 11 5.05 -7.92 -8.79
N LEU A 12 4.97 -9.03 -9.50
CA LEU A 12 4.52 -9.05 -10.88
C LEU A 12 3.24 -9.89 -10.99
N THR A 13 2.24 -9.33 -11.66
CA THR A 13 1.00 -10.04 -11.95
C THR A 13 0.62 -9.89 -13.42
N LEU A 14 0.36 -11.01 -14.09
CA LEU A 14 -0.20 -11.06 -15.43
C LEU A 14 -1.71 -11.24 -15.33
N TYR A 15 -2.43 -10.39 -16.04
CA TYR A 15 -3.89 -10.43 -16.14
C TYR A 15 -4.32 -10.68 -17.58
N ALA A 16 -5.39 -11.47 -17.77
CA ALA A 16 -6.17 -11.46 -18.99
C ALA A 16 -7.23 -10.37 -18.89
N PRO A 17 -7.38 -9.50 -19.88
CA PRO A 17 -8.51 -8.57 -19.91
C PRO A 17 -9.81 -9.36 -20.08
N GLY A 18 -10.76 -9.13 -19.19
CA GLY A 18 -12.14 -9.61 -19.32
C GLY A 18 -13.00 -8.60 -20.07
N SER A 19 -14.19 -9.04 -20.50
CA SER A 19 -15.15 -8.20 -21.20
C SER A 19 -15.90 -7.21 -20.30
N ASP A 20 -15.83 -7.40 -18.99
CA ASP A 20 -16.67 -6.74 -17.97
C ASP A 20 -15.84 -6.05 -16.85
N LEU A 21 -14.69 -5.50 -17.18
CA LEU A 21 -13.72 -4.90 -16.26
C LEU A 21 -13.09 -5.91 -15.28
N THR A 22 -13.51 -7.16 -15.28
CA THR A 22 -12.84 -8.19 -14.50
C THR A 22 -11.58 -8.62 -15.23
N ALA A 23 -10.43 -8.37 -14.62
CA ALA A 23 -9.18 -8.90 -15.11
C ALA A 23 -8.88 -10.19 -14.35
N SER A 24 -8.97 -11.32 -15.04
CA SER A 24 -8.57 -12.59 -14.46
C SER A 24 -7.07 -12.66 -14.29
N ARG A 25 -6.61 -12.95 -13.09
CA ARG A 25 -5.19 -13.17 -12.83
C ARG A 25 -4.77 -14.51 -13.45
N ILE A 26 -3.88 -14.44 -14.44
CA ILE A 26 -3.31 -15.62 -15.10
C ILE A 26 -2.10 -16.15 -14.35
N PHE A 27 -1.21 -15.24 -13.93
CA PHE A 27 0.06 -15.60 -13.29
C PHE A 27 0.47 -14.53 -12.27
N ARG A 28 1.14 -14.98 -11.20
CA ARG A 28 1.80 -14.13 -10.22
C ARG A 28 3.17 -14.67 -9.92
N ALA A 29 4.21 -13.88 -10.18
CA ALA A 29 5.57 -14.22 -9.83
C ALA A 29 5.79 -14.22 -8.30
N PRO A 30 6.78 -14.96 -7.79
CA PRO A 30 7.23 -14.82 -6.43
C PRO A 30 7.62 -13.37 -6.10
N LEU A 31 7.41 -12.97 -4.84
CA LEU A 31 7.79 -11.65 -4.37
C LEU A 31 9.32 -11.51 -4.37
N THR A 32 9.85 -10.42 -4.95
CA THR A 32 11.24 -10.01 -4.75
C THR A 32 11.37 -8.99 -3.62
N THR A 33 12.40 -9.13 -2.81
CA THR A 33 12.73 -8.21 -1.71
C THR A 33 14.21 -7.85 -1.80
N PRO A 34 14.61 -6.67 -1.30
CA PRO A 34 13.80 -5.59 -0.70
C PRO A 34 12.98 -4.80 -1.72
N GLY A 35 12.19 -3.84 -1.25
CA GLY A 35 11.48 -2.89 -2.13
C GLY A 35 12.42 -1.92 -2.83
N LEU A 36 11.97 -1.29 -3.94
CA LEU A 36 12.83 -0.45 -4.79
C LEU A 36 13.52 0.71 -4.05
N SER A 37 12.88 1.30 -3.05
CA SER A 37 13.49 2.39 -2.27
C SER A 37 14.74 1.97 -1.47
N SER A 38 14.94 0.69 -1.24
CA SER A 38 16.11 0.17 -0.53
C SER A 38 17.39 0.15 -1.38
N PHE A 39 17.27 0.38 -2.68
CA PHE A 39 18.43 0.47 -3.59
C PHE A 39 19.02 1.88 -3.68
N VAL A 40 18.77 2.75 -2.69
CA VAL A 40 19.25 4.13 -2.68
C VAL A 40 20.78 4.22 -2.84
N ASP A 41 21.53 3.35 -2.17
CA ASP A 41 22.99 3.36 -2.20
C ASP A 41 23.56 2.71 -3.48
N ASN A 42 22.82 1.78 -4.09
CA ASN A 42 23.20 1.07 -5.30
C ASN A 42 22.03 1.02 -6.31
N PRO A 43 21.66 2.16 -6.89
CA PRO A 43 20.46 2.24 -7.75
C PRO A 43 20.51 1.34 -8.98
N GLY A 44 21.71 1.04 -9.49
CA GLY A 44 21.93 0.15 -10.62
C GLY A 44 21.44 -1.29 -10.39
N ASP A 45 21.41 -1.72 -9.14
CA ASP A 45 21.02 -3.08 -8.75
C ASP A 45 19.50 -3.29 -8.72
N ALA A 46 18.71 -2.21 -8.74
CA ALA A 46 17.25 -2.28 -8.66
C ALA A 46 16.62 -3.12 -9.78
N GLY A 47 17.06 -2.94 -11.02
CA GLY A 47 16.62 -3.75 -12.16
C GLY A 47 17.03 -5.22 -12.02
N PRO A 48 18.32 -5.52 -11.94
CA PRO A 48 18.82 -6.90 -11.84
C PRO A 48 18.27 -7.69 -10.66
N GLN A 49 18.19 -7.09 -9.46
CA GLN A 49 17.82 -7.81 -8.24
C GLN A 49 16.31 -7.81 -7.97
N SER A 50 15.57 -6.80 -8.43
CA SER A 50 14.15 -6.69 -8.11
C SER A 50 13.23 -7.03 -9.28
N VAL A 51 13.59 -6.63 -10.52
CA VAL A 51 12.69 -6.76 -11.69
C VAL A 51 13.05 -7.97 -12.55
N THR A 52 14.33 -8.20 -12.84
CA THR A 52 14.76 -9.31 -13.70
C THR A 52 14.25 -10.68 -13.22
N PRO A 53 14.33 -11.06 -11.92
CA PRO A 53 13.83 -12.36 -11.48
C PRO A 53 12.31 -12.54 -11.70
N LEU A 54 11.54 -11.45 -11.64
CA LEU A 54 10.10 -11.47 -11.91
C LEU A 54 9.81 -11.70 -13.40
N LEU A 55 10.61 -11.08 -14.27
CA LEU A 55 10.48 -11.21 -15.72
C LEU A 55 10.93 -12.59 -16.21
N ASP A 56 11.95 -13.17 -15.59
CA ASP A 56 12.40 -14.52 -15.89
C ASP A 56 11.33 -15.55 -15.52
N ALA A 57 10.76 -15.45 -14.31
CA ALA A 57 9.65 -16.31 -13.89
C ALA A 57 8.42 -16.17 -14.80
N LEU A 58 8.13 -14.96 -15.31
CA LEU A 58 7.07 -14.76 -16.29
C LEU A 58 7.41 -15.38 -17.65
N ARG A 59 8.65 -15.28 -18.11
CA ARG A 59 9.07 -15.84 -19.40
C ARG A 59 8.81 -17.34 -19.47
N ASP A 60 9.12 -18.07 -18.41
CA ASP A 60 8.84 -19.50 -18.30
C ASP A 60 7.35 -19.81 -18.47
N GLN A 61 6.50 -18.97 -17.83
CA GLN A 61 5.05 -19.08 -17.98
C GLN A 61 4.57 -18.77 -19.40
N LEU A 62 5.14 -17.75 -20.06
CA LEU A 62 4.77 -17.37 -21.43
C LEU A 62 5.14 -18.46 -22.44
N VAL A 63 6.29 -19.09 -22.28
CA VAL A 63 6.68 -20.26 -23.08
C VAL A 63 5.63 -21.36 -22.99
N THR A 64 5.17 -21.67 -21.80
CA THR A 64 4.14 -22.70 -21.55
C THR A 64 2.79 -22.35 -22.21
N THR A 65 2.45 -21.06 -22.26
CA THR A 65 1.16 -20.58 -22.83
C THR A 65 1.24 -20.23 -24.31
N GLY A 66 2.43 -20.23 -24.93
CA GLY A 66 2.64 -19.84 -26.32
C GLY A 66 2.43 -18.34 -26.59
N ILE A 67 2.43 -17.50 -25.55
CA ILE A 67 2.27 -16.05 -25.69
C ILE A 67 3.64 -15.42 -25.95
N SER A 68 3.74 -14.59 -26.99
CA SER A 68 4.99 -13.86 -27.27
C SER A 68 5.25 -12.77 -26.22
N PRO A 69 6.48 -12.64 -25.69
CA PRO A 69 6.84 -11.53 -24.80
C PRO A 69 6.50 -10.15 -25.39
N SER A 70 6.63 -9.95 -26.70
CA SER A 70 6.28 -8.70 -27.38
C SER A 70 4.81 -8.31 -27.27
N ASP A 71 3.93 -9.27 -26.97
CA ASP A 71 2.49 -9.06 -26.86
C ASP A 71 2.05 -8.75 -25.41
N VAL A 72 3.01 -8.74 -24.48
CA VAL A 72 2.75 -8.50 -23.04
C VAL A 72 3.23 -7.12 -22.61
N PRO A 73 2.39 -6.07 -22.72
CA PRO A 73 2.80 -4.74 -22.25
C PRO A 73 2.95 -4.68 -20.73
N ILE A 74 4.00 -3.97 -20.28
CA ILE A 74 4.35 -3.81 -18.87
C ILE A 74 3.99 -2.41 -18.37
N ALA A 75 3.34 -2.35 -17.20
CA ALA A 75 3.28 -1.16 -16.36
C ALA A 75 3.99 -1.44 -15.04
N LEU A 76 5.09 -0.72 -14.74
CA LEU A 76 5.72 -0.69 -13.43
C LEU A 76 5.23 0.54 -12.68
N LEU A 77 4.62 0.31 -11.52
CA LEU A 77 4.10 1.35 -10.66
C LEU A 77 4.75 1.24 -9.28
N ALA A 78 5.55 2.23 -8.93
CA ALA A 78 6.16 2.33 -7.61
C ALA A 78 5.26 3.16 -6.67
N THR A 79 5.22 2.78 -5.40
CA THR A 79 4.31 3.37 -4.43
C THR A 79 5.04 4.14 -3.32
N ALA A 80 4.56 4.10 -2.11
CA ALA A 80 4.95 4.96 -1.00
C ALA A 80 6.44 4.98 -0.66
N GLY A 81 7.14 3.83 -0.71
CA GLY A 81 8.57 3.78 -0.40
C GLY A 81 9.39 4.68 -1.34
N VAL A 82 9.09 4.62 -2.64
CA VAL A 82 9.77 5.47 -3.63
C VAL A 82 9.27 6.91 -3.55
N ARG A 83 8.02 7.17 -3.15
CA ARG A 83 7.55 8.55 -2.86
C ARG A 83 8.33 9.19 -1.72
N LEU A 84 8.61 8.46 -0.64
CA LEU A 84 9.46 8.93 0.46
C LEU A 84 10.89 9.21 -0.02
N LEU A 85 11.51 8.26 -0.70
CA LEU A 85 12.85 8.42 -1.24
C LEU A 85 12.96 9.65 -2.16
N LYS A 86 11.93 9.89 -2.98
CA LYS A 86 11.90 11.06 -3.88
C LYS A 86 11.98 12.39 -3.13
N GLN A 87 11.52 12.47 -1.89
CA GLN A 87 11.58 13.70 -1.10
C GLN A 87 13.00 13.99 -0.59
N THR A 88 13.81 12.95 -0.39
CA THR A 88 15.17 13.05 0.17
C THR A 88 16.24 12.91 -0.89
N ASP A 89 16.06 12.00 -1.85
CA ASP A 89 17.02 11.74 -2.93
C ASP A 89 16.32 11.48 -4.28
N PRO A 90 15.90 12.55 -4.97
CA PRO A 90 15.31 12.40 -6.30
C PRO A 90 16.30 11.91 -7.38
N ALA A 91 17.62 12.02 -7.15
CA ALA A 91 18.61 11.50 -8.08
C ALA A 91 18.70 9.98 -8.03
N ALA A 92 18.73 9.40 -6.83
CA ALA A 92 18.66 7.96 -6.65
C ALA A 92 17.38 7.38 -7.25
N VAL A 93 16.23 8.06 -7.09
CA VAL A 93 14.97 7.62 -7.70
C VAL A 93 15.07 7.55 -9.22
N ARG A 94 15.66 8.57 -9.87
CA ARG A 94 15.86 8.53 -11.34
C ARG A 94 16.75 7.36 -11.76
N ALA A 95 17.82 7.11 -11.03
CA ALA A 95 18.74 6.02 -11.32
C ALA A 95 18.08 4.63 -11.11
N ILE A 96 17.27 4.46 -10.07
CA ILE A 96 16.45 3.25 -9.84
C ILE A 96 15.50 3.01 -11.02
N PHE A 97 14.78 4.04 -11.46
CA PHE A 97 13.88 3.90 -12.61
C PHE A 97 14.61 3.62 -13.92
N ALA A 98 15.80 4.18 -14.12
CA ALA A 98 16.64 3.85 -15.28
C ALA A 98 17.06 2.37 -15.26
N SER A 99 17.47 1.86 -14.11
CA SER A 99 17.84 0.45 -13.91
C SER A 99 16.66 -0.50 -14.17
N THR A 100 15.48 -0.21 -13.62
CA THR A 100 14.27 -1.02 -13.85
C THR A 100 13.83 -0.96 -15.31
N GLN A 101 13.93 0.19 -15.97
CA GLN A 101 13.65 0.33 -17.39
C GLN A 101 14.60 -0.51 -18.25
N ALA A 102 15.89 -0.49 -17.95
CA ALA A 102 16.89 -1.30 -18.65
C ALA A 102 16.57 -2.80 -18.54
N ALA A 103 16.21 -3.28 -17.34
CA ALA A 103 15.81 -4.67 -17.13
C ALA A 103 14.57 -5.05 -17.95
N ILE A 104 13.55 -4.19 -17.97
CA ILE A 104 12.34 -4.43 -18.77
C ILE A 104 12.66 -4.41 -20.28
N THR A 105 13.44 -3.45 -20.74
CA THR A 105 13.86 -3.38 -22.15
C THR A 105 14.61 -4.63 -22.58
N ALA A 106 15.52 -5.13 -21.75
CA ALA A 106 16.29 -6.35 -22.01
C ALA A 106 15.40 -7.62 -22.10
N SER A 107 14.22 -7.61 -21.49
CA SER A 107 13.27 -8.72 -21.56
C SER A 107 12.56 -8.85 -22.91
N GLY A 108 12.61 -7.83 -23.77
CA GLY A 108 11.88 -7.77 -25.04
C GLY A 108 10.40 -7.44 -24.90
N MET A 109 9.92 -7.16 -23.68
CA MET A 109 8.52 -6.79 -23.42
C MET A 109 8.31 -5.29 -23.55
N PRO A 110 7.19 -4.80 -24.15
CA PRO A 110 6.96 -3.37 -24.33
C PRO A 110 6.61 -2.67 -23.02
N LEU A 111 7.44 -1.72 -22.62
CA LEU A 111 7.20 -0.88 -21.44
C LEU A 111 6.17 0.22 -21.78
N ARG A 112 5.04 0.24 -21.08
CA ARG A 112 3.99 1.26 -21.20
C ARG A 112 4.11 2.34 -20.15
N THR A 113 4.47 1.96 -18.93
CA THR A 113 4.57 2.90 -17.80
C THR A 113 5.68 2.44 -16.87
N ASN A 114 6.54 3.38 -16.46
CA ASN A 114 7.53 3.19 -15.40
C ASN A 114 7.49 4.47 -14.54
N ALA A 115 6.67 4.46 -13.50
CA ALA A 115 6.34 5.69 -12.79
C ALA A 115 5.99 5.47 -11.32
N ILE A 116 6.03 6.56 -10.56
CA ILE A 116 5.47 6.61 -9.21
C ILE A 116 3.96 6.80 -9.32
N LEU A 117 3.20 5.91 -8.70
CA LEU A 117 1.75 6.07 -8.58
C LEU A 117 1.46 7.23 -7.60
N PRO A 118 0.69 8.25 -8.01
CA PRO A 118 0.27 9.32 -7.12
C PRO A 118 -0.54 8.79 -5.93
N ASP A 119 -0.34 9.40 -4.78
CA ASP A 119 -0.93 9.03 -3.49
C ASP A 119 -2.45 8.82 -3.50
N VAL A 120 -3.19 9.83 -3.97
CA VAL A 120 -4.65 9.76 -4.08
C VAL A 120 -5.12 8.73 -5.10
N ARG A 121 -4.31 8.43 -6.13
CA ARG A 121 -4.65 7.40 -7.12
C ARG A 121 -4.48 5.99 -6.55
N GLU A 122 -3.45 5.75 -5.73
CA GLU A 122 -3.28 4.48 -5.02
C GLU A 122 -4.52 4.17 -4.19
N ALA A 123 -4.95 5.12 -3.32
CA ALA A 123 -6.15 4.97 -2.50
C ALA A 123 -7.43 4.79 -3.33
N ALA A 124 -7.59 5.57 -4.41
CA ALA A 124 -8.78 5.52 -5.25
C ALA A 124 -8.87 4.20 -6.05
N LEU A 125 -7.74 3.69 -6.57
CA LEU A 125 -7.71 2.42 -7.29
C LEU A 125 -7.96 1.24 -6.36
N ALA A 126 -7.37 1.23 -5.15
CA ALA A 126 -7.65 0.22 -4.15
C ALA A 126 -9.15 0.20 -3.75
N TRP A 127 -9.78 1.38 -3.66
CA TRP A 127 -11.22 1.49 -3.42
C TRP A 127 -12.05 0.93 -4.57
N VAL A 128 -11.68 1.20 -5.82
CA VAL A 128 -12.36 0.64 -7.00
C VAL A 128 -12.26 -0.88 -7.00
N ASP A 129 -11.06 -1.42 -6.80
CA ASP A 129 -10.80 -2.86 -6.78
C ASP A 129 -11.61 -3.55 -5.68
N ALA A 130 -11.61 -3.00 -4.47
CA ALA A 130 -12.39 -3.54 -3.35
C ALA A 130 -13.89 -3.57 -3.64
N ASN A 131 -14.43 -2.52 -4.28
CA ASN A 131 -15.85 -2.47 -4.64
C ASN A 131 -16.20 -3.37 -5.84
N ALA A 132 -15.28 -3.53 -6.80
CA ALA A 132 -15.44 -4.50 -7.89
C ALA A 132 -15.51 -5.93 -7.34
N LEU A 133 -14.56 -6.31 -6.49
CA LEU A 133 -14.51 -7.64 -5.86
C LEU A 133 -15.68 -7.91 -4.91
N SER A 134 -16.22 -6.88 -4.27
CA SER A 134 -17.37 -7.00 -3.38
C SER A 134 -18.72 -6.94 -4.12
N GLY A 135 -18.73 -6.76 -5.44
CA GLY A 135 -19.94 -6.58 -6.22
C GLY A 135 -20.73 -5.30 -5.88
N THR A 136 -20.06 -4.29 -5.30
CA THR A 136 -20.69 -3.04 -4.86
C THR A 136 -20.31 -1.83 -5.74
N LEU A 137 -19.64 -2.09 -6.87
CA LEU A 137 -19.25 -1.03 -7.79
C LEU A 137 -20.47 -0.43 -8.52
N ASP A 138 -21.49 -1.24 -8.74
CA ASP A 138 -22.76 -0.83 -9.30
C ASP A 138 -23.65 -0.12 -8.25
N ASP A 139 -24.63 0.67 -8.70
CA ASP A 139 -25.51 1.43 -7.80
C ASP A 139 -26.56 0.55 -7.08
N THR A 140 -26.49 -0.76 -7.23
CA THR A 140 -27.41 -1.74 -6.63
C THR A 140 -27.18 -1.97 -5.15
N ALA A 141 -25.98 -1.66 -4.65
CA ALA A 141 -25.63 -1.82 -3.24
C ALA A 141 -24.75 -0.66 -2.74
N PRO A 142 -24.79 -0.36 -1.42
CA PRO A 142 -23.91 0.64 -0.84
C PRO A 142 -22.44 0.26 -1.03
N ARG A 143 -21.64 1.20 -1.56
CA ARG A 143 -20.21 1.01 -1.75
C ARG A 143 -19.47 0.92 -0.41
N VAL A 144 -18.55 -0.03 -0.32
CA VAL A 144 -17.66 -0.14 0.84
C VAL A 144 -16.61 0.95 0.84
N GLY A 145 -16.22 1.39 2.04
CA GLY A 145 -14.99 2.15 2.24
C GLY A 145 -13.80 1.22 2.44
N ILE A 146 -12.59 1.73 2.29
CA ILE A 146 -11.36 0.98 2.59
C ILE A 146 -10.49 1.70 3.60
N ILE A 147 -9.81 0.92 4.43
CA ILE A 147 -8.64 1.32 5.20
C ILE A 147 -7.53 0.33 4.85
N GLU A 148 -6.48 0.82 4.24
CA GLU A 148 -5.31 0.03 3.87
C GLU A 148 -4.09 0.52 4.62
N VAL A 149 -3.28 -0.40 5.14
CA VAL A 149 -1.99 -0.10 5.75
C VAL A 149 -0.90 -0.88 5.02
N GLY A 150 -0.12 -0.16 4.23
CA GLY A 150 1.08 -0.68 3.59
C GLY A 150 2.32 -0.58 4.48
N GLY A 151 3.51 -0.78 3.90
CA GLY A 151 4.77 -0.64 4.65
C GLY A 151 5.16 0.83 4.91
N ALA A 152 4.93 1.73 3.94
CA ALA A 152 5.37 3.12 4.02
C ALA A 152 4.22 4.15 4.01
N SER A 153 2.98 3.75 3.71
CA SER A 153 1.80 4.62 3.78
C SER A 153 0.56 3.89 4.26
N ALA A 154 -0.43 4.66 4.71
CA ALA A 154 -1.78 4.19 4.96
C ALA A 154 -2.76 4.93 4.05
N GLN A 155 -3.75 4.22 3.51
CA GLN A 155 -4.77 4.75 2.61
C GLN A 155 -6.15 4.66 3.25
N VAL A 156 -6.96 5.69 3.02
CA VAL A 156 -8.39 5.67 3.33
C VAL A 156 -9.15 6.17 2.11
N ALA A 157 -10.13 5.40 1.64
CA ALA A 157 -11.00 5.87 0.59
C ALA A 157 -12.43 5.37 0.79
N PHE A 158 -13.41 6.20 0.40
CA PHE A 158 -14.84 5.91 0.52
C PHE A 158 -15.64 6.75 -0.46
N HIS A 159 -16.85 6.31 -0.76
CA HIS A 159 -17.76 7.04 -1.66
C HIS A 159 -18.00 8.47 -1.18
N SER A 160 -17.85 9.43 -2.09
CA SER A 160 -18.22 10.81 -1.84
C SER A 160 -19.63 11.07 -2.36
N PRO A 161 -20.57 11.55 -1.51
CA PRO A 161 -21.91 11.96 -1.97
C PRO A 161 -21.89 13.27 -2.77
N ARG A 162 -20.73 13.93 -2.86
CA ARG A 162 -20.54 15.21 -3.55
C ARG A 162 -19.48 15.05 -4.65
N PRO A 163 -19.66 15.68 -5.82
CA PRO A 163 -18.71 15.61 -6.92
C PRO A 163 -17.43 16.43 -6.68
N ARG A 164 -17.40 17.26 -5.65
CA ARG A 164 -16.27 18.12 -5.28
C ARG A 164 -16.18 18.26 -3.77
N GLY A 165 -14.97 18.49 -3.28
CA GLY A 165 -14.68 18.70 -1.87
C GLY A 165 -13.26 18.26 -1.48
N PRO A 166 -12.88 18.46 -0.21
CA PRO A 166 -11.58 18.01 0.28
C PRO A 166 -11.37 16.51 0.04
N GLY A 167 -10.26 16.15 -0.63
CA GLY A 167 -9.91 14.77 -0.92
C GLY A 167 -10.77 14.07 -1.96
N VAL A 168 -11.79 14.74 -2.54
CA VAL A 168 -12.63 14.13 -3.57
C VAL A 168 -11.87 14.05 -4.87
N VAL A 169 -11.77 12.84 -5.40
CA VAL A 169 -11.24 12.53 -6.71
C VAL A 169 -12.28 11.84 -7.57
N GLN A 170 -12.16 12.02 -8.88
CA GLN A 170 -12.99 11.34 -9.85
C GLN A 170 -12.25 10.12 -10.38
N VAL A 171 -12.93 8.99 -10.43
CA VAL A 171 -12.45 7.76 -11.06
C VAL A 171 -13.42 7.40 -12.17
N ARG A 172 -12.89 7.10 -13.35
CA ARG A 172 -13.68 6.57 -14.46
C ARG A 172 -13.59 5.06 -14.49
N VAL A 173 -14.72 4.41 -14.41
CA VAL A 173 -14.85 2.96 -14.43
C VAL A 173 -16.01 2.62 -15.37
N ASP A 174 -15.75 1.87 -16.43
CA ASP A 174 -16.77 1.45 -17.41
C ASP A 174 -17.64 2.59 -17.92
N GLY A 175 -17.00 3.66 -18.39
CA GLY A 175 -17.70 4.86 -18.88
C GLY A 175 -18.38 5.72 -17.80
N ARG A 176 -18.53 5.22 -16.58
CA ARG A 176 -19.13 5.95 -15.45
C ARG A 176 -18.09 6.77 -14.72
N VAL A 177 -18.53 7.88 -14.16
CA VAL A 177 -17.72 8.74 -13.29
C VAL A 177 -18.15 8.50 -11.84
N LEU A 178 -17.22 7.94 -11.05
CA LEU A 178 -17.41 7.74 -9.62
C LEU A 178 -16.65 8.83 -8.86
N HIS A 179 -17.24 9.26 -7.73
CA HIS A 179 -16.61 10.23 -6.84
C HIS A 179 -16.22 9.52 -5.54
N THR A 180 -14.94 9.57 -5.19
CA THR A 180 -14.44 8.99 -3.94
C THR A 180 -13.63 10.03 -3.18
N VAL A 181 -13.76 10.06 -1.87
CA VAL A 181 -12.75 10.68 -1.02
C VAL A 181 -11.60 9.69 -0.95
N ALA A 182 -10.42 10.10 -1.37
CA ALA A 182 -9.22 9.28 -1.37
C ALA A 182 -8.07 10.06 -0.70
N VAL A 183 -7.48 9.45 0.32
CA VAL A 183 -6.38 10.04 1.10
C VAL A 183 -5.30 8.99 1.30
N SER A 184 -4.06 9.39 1.12
CA SER A 184 -2.89 8.57 1.47
C SER A 184 -2.05 9.31 2.50
N TYR A 185 -1.68 8.63 3.56
CA TYR A 185 -0.85 9.16 4.65
C TYR A 185 0.56 8.58 4.50
N LEU A 186 1.40 9.27 3.75
CA LEU A 186 2.79 8.90 3.53
C LEU A 186 3.56 8.97 4.86
N GLY A 187 4.35 7.94 5.17
CA GLY A 187 5.04 7.81 6.45
C GLY A 187 4.22 7.13 7.57
N LEU A 188 2.92 6.88 7.36
CA LEU A 188 2.06 6.16 8.32
C LEU A 188 1.84 4.69 7.96
N GLY A 189 2.67 4.11 7.12
CA GLY A 189 2.70 2.67 6.92
C GLY A 189 3.36 1.95 8.12
N SER A 190 3.14 0.65 8.22
CA SER A 190 3.57 -0.17 9.35
C SER A 190 5.08 -0.12 9.60
N ASN A 191 5.91 -0.12 8.55
CA ASN A 191 7.37 -0.09 8.68
C ASN A 191 7.86 1.29 9.13
N GLU A 192 7.35 2.36 8.48
CA GLU A 192 7.74 3.73 8.80
C GLU A 192 7.29 4.14 10.20
N THR A 193 6.05 3.84 10.57
CA THR A 193 5.54 4.10 11.92
C THR A 193 6.35 3.38 12.98
N ARG A 194 6.68 2.10 12.74
CA ARG A 194 7.52 1.33 13.65
C ARG A 194 8.90 1.94 13.81
N SER A 195 9.55 2.29 12.70
CA SER A 195 10.88 2.93 12.69
C SER A 195 10.87 4.26 13.47
N ALA A 196 9.87 5.10 13.22
CA ALA A 196 9.70 6.37 13.92
C ALA A 196 9.45 6.19 15.43
N MET A 197 8.65 5.19 15.80
CA MET A 197 8.44 4.85 17.22
C MET A 197 9.71 4.32 17.89
N GLN A 198 10.46 3.45 17.22
CA GLN A 198 11.74 2.93 17.73
C GLN A 198 12.75 4.06 17.97
N THR A 199 12.85 4.99 17.05
CA THR A 199 13.72 6.16 17.18
C THR A 199 13.32 7.03 18.36
N ARG A 200 12.03 7.35 18.51
CA ARG A 200 11.53 8.15 19.62
C ARG A 200 11.72 7.49 21.00
N LEU A 201 11.59 6.18 21.06
CA LEU A 201 11.67 5.41 22.30
C LEU A 201 13.09 4.91 22.60
N ASN A 202 14.10 5.40 21.87
CA ASN A 202 15.49 4.99 22.04
C ASN A 202 15.65 3.46 22.20
N GLY A 203 15.23 2.74 21.17
CA GLY A 203 15.24 1.28 21.13
C GLY A 203 13.89 0.61 21.36
N GLY A 204 12.80 1.38 21.45
CA GLY A 204 11.43 0.86 21.34
C GLY A 204 10.74 0.49 22.66
N LYS A 205 11.38 0.62 23.81
CA LYS A 205 10.71 0.40 25.12
C LYS A 205 9.79 1.57 25.46
N PRO A 206 8.61 1.34 26.02
CA PRO A 206 8.00 0.07 26.43
C PRO A 206 7.17 -0.62 25.33
N CYS A 207 7.13 -0.10 24.09
CA CYS A 207 6.20 -0.54 23.06
C CYS A 207 6.63 -1.83 22.37
N PHE A 208 7.93 -2.14 22.36
CA PHE A 208 8.50 -3.30 21.70
C PHE A 208 9.25 -4.18 22.69
N PRO A 209 9.26 -5.51 22.50
CA PRO A 209 10.08 -6.42 23.32
C PRO A 209 11.56 -6.05 23.32
N ASN A 210 12.28 -6.38 24.40
CA ASN A 210 13.69 -6.00 24.60
C ASN A 210 14.66 -6.51 23.53
N ASN A 211 14.30 -7.56 22.82
CA ASN A 211 15.09 -8.21 21.78
C ASN A 211 14.52 -7.99 20.37
N ALA A 212 13.59 -7.08 20.22
CA ALA A 212 13.01 -6.73 18.95
C ALA A 212 13.99 -5.87 18.15
N THR A 213 15.00 -6.49 17.58
CA THR A 213 15.87 -5.89 16.57
C THR A 213 15.16 -5.92 15.22
N GLY A 214 14.58 -4.87 14.89
CA GLY A 214 14.26 -4.23 13.63
C GLY A 214 13.66 -4.99 12.45
N VAL A 215 13.62 -6.32 12.35
CA VAL A 215 13.47 -6.92 11.01
C VAL A 215 12.39 -7.98 10.86
N ASN A 216 11.83 -8.57 11.90
CA ASN A 216 10.84 -9.62 11.69
C ASN A 216 9.57 -9.40 12.54
N PRO A 217 8.48 -8.88 11.93
CA PRO A 217 7.20 -8.69 12.62
C PRO A 217 6.62 -9.99 13.20
N LYS A 218 6.97 -11.16 12.69
CA LYS A 218 6.47 -12.44 13.20
C LYS A 218 6.88 -12.73 14.66
N PHE A 219 7.94 -12.10 15.16
CA PHE A 219 8.38 -12.30 16.56
C PHE A 219 7.61 -11.46 17.57
N TYR A 220 6.91 -10.42 17.15
CA TYR A 220 6.10 -9.61 18.06
C TYR A 220 4.84 -10.33 18.51
N LEU A 221 4.41 -11.33 17.79
CA LEU A 221 3.07 -11.86 17.86
C LEU A 221 2.86 -12.83 19.01
N ALA A 222 3.84 -13.69 19.32
CA ALA A 222 3.59 -14.80 20.24
C ALA A 222 3.52 -14.38 21.73
N ALA A 223 4.37 -13.43 22.15
CA ALA A 223 4.44 -13.04 23.57
C ALA A 223 3.62 -11.78 23.91
N SER A 224 3.48 -10.85 22.97
CA SER A 224 2.76 -9.60 23.18
C SER A 224 1.26 -9.72 22.91
N GLN A 225 0.82 -10.65 22.09
CA GLN A 225 -0.60 -10.86 21.73
C GLN A 225 -1.53 -10.99 22.95
N ARG A 226 -1.11 -11.72 23.98
CA ARG A 226 -1.93 -11.90 25.18
C ARG A 226 -2.02 -10.64 26.04
N ARG A 227 -0.99 -9.78 26.05
CA ARG A 227 -0.97 -8.54 26.85
C ARG A 227 -1.68 -7.40 26.16
N VAL A 228 -1.48 -7.22 24.86
CA VAL A 228 -2.12 -6.13 24.10
C VAL A 228 -3.64 -6.31 24.00
N ALA A 229 -4.13 -7.54 23.97
CA ALA A 229 -5.56 -7.82 23.98
C ALA A 229 -6.25 -7.45 25.30
N SER A 230 -5.54 -7.55 26.45
CA SER A 230 -6.06 -7.16 27.77
C SER A 230 -5.99 -5.66 28.03
N ASP A 231 -5.03 -4.95 27.38
CA ASP A 231 -4.77 -3.53 27.64
C ASP A 231 -5.44 -2.58 26.64
N ARG A 232 -6.37 -3.06 25.84
CA ARG A 232 -7.07 -2.24 24.81
C ARG A 232 -7.72 -0.98 25.34
N ALA A 233 -8.23 -0.99 26.58
CA ALA A 233 -8.87 0.15 27.17
C ALA A 233 -7.88 1.30 27.47
N ASP A 234 -6.60 0.96 27.74
CA ASP A 234 -5.60 1.92 28.21
C ASP A 234 -4.55 2.31 27.16
N PHE A 235 -4.61 1.74 25.94
CA PHE A 235 -3.58 1.99 24.92
C PHE A 235 -3.39 3.50 24.66
N ARG A 236 -4.46 4.27 24.55
CA ARG A 236 -4.39 5.71 24.26
C ARG A 236 -3.69 6.50 25.37
N GLY A 237 -3.88 6.09 26.62
CA GLY A 237 -3.23 6.69 27.80
C GLY A 237 -1.84 6.14 28.09
N SER A 238 -1.46 5.02 27.48
CA SER A 238 -0.16 4.38 27.67
C SER A 238 0.99 5.18 27.08
N PRO A 239 2.23 4.97 27.52
CA PRO A 239 3.42 5.56 26.87
C PRO A 239 3.48 5.22 25.38
N CYS A 240 3.10 4.02 24.97
CA CYS A 240 3.02 3.61 23.56
C CYS A 240 2.00 4.40 22.79
N GLY A 241 0.78 4.55 23.32
CA GLY A 241 -0.29 5.32 22.68
C GLY A 241 0.08 6.79 22.53
N ARG A 242 0.70 7.40 23.54
CA ARG A 242 1.19 8.78 23.46
C ARG A 242 2.30 8.93 22.42
N THR A 243 3.24 7.99 22.36
CA THR A 243 4.32 8.01 21.36
C THR A 243 3.76 7.83 19.96
N TYR A 244 2.81 6.92 19.76
CA TYR A 244 2.14 6.72 18.48
C TYR A 244 1.39 7.98 18.02
N ALA A 245 0.63 8.62 18.93
CA ALA A 245 -0.06 9.87 18.64
C ALA A 245 0.91 11.01 18.25
N ALA A 246 2.07 11.06 18.89
CA ALA A 246 3.12 12.02 18.56
C ALA A 246 3.73 11.73 17.17
N VAL A 247 4.00 10.47 16.83
CA VAL A 247 4.48 10.06 15.50
C VAL A 247 3.48 10.48 14.42
N ILE A 248 2.18 10.20 14.62
CA ILE A 248 1.14 10.63 13.68
C ILE A 248 1.14 12.15 13.50
N SER A 249 1.26 12.90 14.61
CA SER A 249 1.30 14.36 14.57
C SER A 249 2.51 14.89 13.78
N ASP A 250 3.69 14.29 14.00
CA ASP A 250 4.92 14.71 13.30
C ASP A 250 4.85 14.41 11.81
N VAL A 251 4.42 13.21 11.44
CA VAL A 251 4.24 12.86 10.03
C VAL A 251 3.26 13.80 9.36
N ALA A 252 2.16 14.16 10.03
CA ALA A 252 1.19 15.13 9.51
C ALA A 252 1.74 16.56 9.35
N THR A 253 2.86 16.89 9.99
CA THR A 253 3.50 18.22 9.89
C THR A 253 4.71 18.24 8.97
N THR A 254 5.45 17.14 8.89
CA THR A 254 6.72 17.07 8.13
C THR A 254 6.54 16.54 6.72
N VAL A 255 5.59 15.65 6.49
CA VAL A 255 5.29 15.12 5.16
C VAL A 255 4.35 16.06 4.43
N LYS A 256 4.75 16.50 3.24
CA LYS A 256 3.96 17.44 2.40
C LYS A 256 2.63 16.84 1.88
N GLU A 257 2.46 15.56 1.99
CA GLU A 257 1.24 14.80 1.83
C GLU A 257 0.79 14.36 3.24
N PRO A 258 -0.40 14.58 3.71
CA PRO A 258 -1.70 14.66 3.11
C PRO A 258 -2.33 16.06 3.15
N ARG A 259 -3.22 16.32 2.19
CA ARG A 259 -4.06 17.52 2.20
C ARG A 259 -5.13 17.49 3.31
N ILE A 260 -5.40 16.32 3.86
CA ILE A 260 -6.40 16.10 4.93
C ILE A 260 -5.70 15.45 6.11
N ARG A 261 -5.68 16.15 7.24
CA ARG A 261 -5.14 15.59 8.49
C ARG A 261 -5.98 14.41 8.98
N PRO A 262 -5.37 13.36 9.56
CA PRO A 262 -6.09 12.18 10.06
C PRO A 262 -7.25 12.55 10.99
N GLN A 263 -7.06 13.54 11.88
CA GLN A 263 -8.06 14.00 12.83
C GLN A 263 -9.32 14.60 12.18
N ARG A 264 -9.23 15.03 10.92
CA ARG A 264 -10.36 15.59 10.16
C ARG A 264 -11.07 14.59 9.27
N LEU A 265 -10.54 13.38 9.15
CA LEU A 265 -11.08 12.35 8.25
C LEU A 265 -12.55 12.04 8.60
N GLY A 266 -12.84 11.87 9.89
CA GLY A 266 -14.19 11.55 10.38
C GLY A 266 -15.25 12.63 10.12
N SER A 267 -14.83 13.88 9.87
CA SER A 267 -15.74 14.97 9.55
C SER A 267 -16.09 15.11 8.07
N LEU A 268 -15.48 14.31 7.21
CA LEU A 268 -15.72 14.38 5.77
C LEU A 268 -17.06 13.77 5.39
N PRO A 269 -17.80 14.40 4.44
CA PRO A 269 -19.08 13.88 3.97
C PRO A 269 -18.96 12.45 3.44
N GLY A 270 -19.79 11.55 3.96
CA GLY A 270 -19.80 10.13 3.57
C GLY A 270 -19.03 9.21 4.52
N PHE A 271 -18.10 9.72 5.34
CA PHE A 271 -17.28 8.87 6.22
C PHE A 271 -18.12 8.05 7.21
N SER A 272 -19.06 8.71 7.91
CA SER A 272 -19.90 8.04 8.93
C SER A 272 -20.88 7.02 8.35
N ARG A 273 -21.18 7.12 7.06
CA ARG A 273 -22.10 6.21 6.34
C ARG A 273 -21.39 5.07 5.62
N ALA A 274 -20.07 5.12 5.50
CA ALA A 274 -19.30 4.08 4.82
C ALA A 274 -19.09 2.88 5.74
N ASN A 275 -19.39 1.69 5.22
CA ASN A 275 -18.94 0.44 5.81
C ASN A 275 -17.51 0.19 5.34
N PHE A 276 -16.57 0.12 6.26
CA PHE A 276 -15.15 -0.03 5.92
C PHE A 276 -14.72 -1.48 5.95
N ILE A 277 -13.89 -1.86 4.98
CA ILE A 277 -13.11 -3.09 4.99
C ILE A 277 -11.63 -2.75 5.18
N GLY A 278 -10.92 -3.62 5.88
CA GLY A 278 -9.48 -3.50 6.12
C GLY A 278 -8.68 -4.25 5.06
N LEU A 279 -7.62 -3.62 4.54
CA LEU A 279 -6.70 -4.20 3.56
C LEU A 279 -5.26 -4.15 4.06
N GLY A 280 -4.38 -4.95 3.47
CA GLY A 280 -2.95 -4.95 3.77
C GLY A 280 -2.66 -5.26 5.25
N GLY A 281 -1.92 -4.38 5.92
CA GLY A 281 -1.56 -4.55 7.34
C GLY A 281 -2.75 -4.66 8.29
N VAL A 282 -3.90 -4.09 7.95
CA VAL A 282 -5.14 -4.24 8.72
C VAL A 282 -5.59 -5.70 8.71
N THR A 283 -5.57 -6.36 7.55
CA THR A 283 -5.92 -7.79 7.44
C THR A 283 -5.00 -8.65 8.29
N PHE A 284 -3.69 -8.38 8.27
CA PHE A 284 -2.73 -9.10 9.11
C PHE A 284 -3.01 -8.88 10.60
N ALA A 285 -3.35 -7.66 11.02
CA ALA A 285 -3.71 -7.38 12.41
C ALA A 285 -4.96 -8.17 12.84
N TYR A 286 -5.97 -8.30 11.98
CA TYR A 286 -7.14 -9.12 12.27
C TYR A 286 -6.77 -10.59 12.50
N THR A 287 -5.92 -11.14 11.64
CA THR A 287 -5.45 -12.53 11.76
C THR A 287 -4.57 -12.71 12.99
N ASP A 288 -3.60 -11.83 13.18
CA ASP A 288 -2.58 -11.96 14.22
C ASP A 288 -3.14 -11.74 15.62
N PHE A 289 -4.12 -10.85 15.76
CA PHE A 289 -4.77 -10.56 17.04
C PHE A 289 -6.11 -11.28 17.24
N ALA A 290 -6.44 -12.23 16.36
CA ALA A 290 -7.71 -12.97 16.38
C ALA A 290 -8.94 -12.04 16.49
N ILE A 291 -8.90 -10.89 15.81
CA ILE A 291 -10.01 -9.95 15.77
C ILE A 291 -11.06 -10.53 14.81
N PRO A 292 -12.36 -10.59 15.18
CA PRO A 292 -13.40 -11.03 14.27
C PRO A 292 -13.40 -10.22 12.98
N THR A 293 -13.47 -10.90 11.84
CA THR A 293 -13.46 -10.23 10.51
C THR A 293 -14.68 -9.33 10.30
N THR A 294 -15.73 -9.49 11.11
CA THR A 294 -16.91 -8.64 11.16
C THR A 294 -16.70 -7.35 11.97
N ALA A 295 -15.57 -7.22 12.69
CA ALA A 295 -15.27 -6.01 13.45
C ALA A 295 -15.00 -4.83 12.51
N ASP A 296 -15.51 -3.66 12.87
CA ASP A 296 -15.26 -2.43 12.12
C ASP A 296 -13.75 -2.07 12.16
N PRO A 297 -13.06 -2.01 11.00
CA PRO A 297 -11.63 -1.69 10.95
C PRO A 297 -11.27 -0.35 11.60
N ARG A 298 -12.21 0.60 11.67
CA ARG A 298 -11.99 1.90 12.35
C ARG A 298 -11.79 1.76 13.86
N ARG A 299 -12.22 0.65 14.44
CA ARG A 299 -12.07 0.32 15.87
C ARG A 299 -10.88 -0.57 16.14
N ALA A 300 -10.31 -1.17 15.10
CA ALA A 300 -9.17 -2.08 15.20
C ALA A 300 -7.81 -1.35 15.06
N LEU A 301 -7.82 -0.13 14.52
CA LEU A 301 -6.69 0.78 14.41
C LEU A 301 -6.79 1.88 15.47
#